data_b3c4dc75b09c5bddf6e44af56a83c95b
#
_entry.id   b3c4dc75b09c5bddf6e44af56a83c95b
#
_cell.length_a   1.000
_cell.length_b   1.000
_cell.length_c   1.000
_cell.angle_alpha   90.00
_cell.angle_beta   90.00
_cell.angle_gamma   90.00
#
_symmetry.space_group_name_H-M   'P 1'
#
loop_
_entity.id
_entity.type
_entity.pdbx_description
1 polymer ?
#
loop_
_entity_poly.entity_id
_entity_poly.type
_entity_poly.pdbx_seq_one_letter_code
_entity_poly.pdbx_strand_id
1 'polypeptide(L)'
;RKSYFHKAGLYPVDTDKDEDTIFWLNGFLSGGKFANIDEVLVRVRVNKDFYLRRNGLSKSLSDLKNRCLVIRKLNLSYVNYIFACARFVIFIIPIPHVTQFAYKFLR
;
A
#
# COMPACT_ATOMS: atom_id res chain seq x y z
N ARG A 1 16.69 4.48 11.46
CA ARG A 1 17.36 5.30 12.49
C ARG A 1 16.33 5.97 13.36
N LYS A 2 16.58 6.12 14.67
CA LYS A 2 15.67 6.80 15.62
C LYS A 2 15.33 8.23 15.16
N SER A 3 16.29 8.93 14.59
CA SER A 3 16.10 10.30 14.05
C SER A 3 15.02 10.40 12.95
N TYR A 4 14.66 9.30 12.28
CA TYR A 4 13.56 9.27 11.33
C TYR A 4 12.21 9.55 12.02
N PHE A 5 11.96 8.92 13.17
CA PHE A 5 10.72 9.09 13.93
C PHE A 5 10.53 10.52 14.46
N HIS A 6 11.62 11.24 14.72
CA HIS A 6 11.53 12.66 15.09
C HIS A 6 11.06 13.56 13.95
N LYS A 7 11.32 13.17 12.69
CA LYS A 7 10.94 13.94 11.50
C LYS A 7 9.60 13.49 10.90
N ALA A 8 9.41 12.19 10.75
CA ALA A 8 8.24 11.60 10.11
C ALA A 8 7.07 11.36 11.06
N GLY A 9 7.30 11.45 12.37
CA GLY A 9 6.32 11.09 13.40
C GLY A 9 6.30 9.59 13.69
N LEU A 10 5.48 9.22 14.65
CA LEU A 10 5.24 7.82 15.03
C LEU A 10 4.22 7.16 14.09
N TYR A 11 4.04 5.87 14.25
CA TYR A 11 2.95 5.15 13.58
C TYR A 11 1.59 5.78 13.93
N PRO A 12 0.73 6.02 12.94
CA PRO A 12 -0.61 6.53 13.20
C PRO A 12 -1.41 5.48 13.98
N VAL A 13 -2.04 5.91 15.07
CA VAL A 13 -2.88 5.04 15.93
C VAL A 13 -4.36 5.12 15.58
N ASP A 14 -4.75 6.10 14.77
CA ASP A 14 -6.15 6.39 14.42
C ASP A 14 -6.56 5.77 13.06
N THR A 15 -5.73 4.89 12.50
CA THR A 15 -6.01 4.24 11.22
C THR A 15 -6.28 2.76 11.44
N ASP A 16 -7.48 2.31 11.10
CA ASP A 16 -7.88 0.90 11.23
C ASP A 16 -7.11 -0.06 10.33
N LYS A 17 -6.54 0.43 9.25
CA LYS A 17 -5.83 -0.38 8.24
C LYS A 17 -4.85 0.48 7.44
N ASP A 18 -3.80 -0.20 6.94
CA ASP A 18 -2.78 0.40 6.05
C ASP A 18 -1.99 1.55 6.70
N GLU A 19 -1.81 1.48 8.02
CA GLU A 19 -0.99 2.40 8.83
C GLU A 19 0.43 2.55 8.26
N ASP A 20 0.96 1.49 7.67
CA ASP A 20 2.26 1.51 6.98
C ASP A 20 2.29 2.55 5.85
N THR A 21 1.21 2.63 5.05
CA THR A 21 1.13 3.58 3.93
C THR A 21 1.22 5.03 4.41
N ILE A 22 0.55 5.36 5.49
CA ILE A 22 0.56 6.71 6.07
C ILE A 22 1.93 7.00 6.69
N PHE A 23 2.51 6.03 7.38
CA PHE A 23 3.84 6.15 7.96
C PHE A 23 4.92 6.44 6.90
N TRP A 24 4.89 5.70 5.78
CA TRP A 24 5.81 5.94 4.66
C TRP A 24 5.54 7.28 3.97
N LEU A 25 4.28 7.66 3.79
CA LEU A 25 3.91 8.96 3.23
C LEU A 25 4.50 10.11 4.06
N ASN A 26 4.36 10.06 5.37
CA ASN A 26 4.94 11.06 6.27
C ASN A 26 6.47 11.12 6.16
N GLY A 27 7.10 9.97 5.97
CA GLY A 27 8.53 9.88 5.72
C GLY A 27 8.95 10.58 4.42
N PHE A 28 8.22 10.38 3.34
CA PHE A 28 8.48 11.08 2.07
C PHE A 28 8.29 12.59 2.20
N LEU A 29 7.19 13.01 2.82
CA LEU A 29 6.88 14.43 3.03
C LEU A 29 7.89 15.14 3.93
N SER A 30 8.51 14.42 4.86
CA SER A 30 9.58 14.95 5.74
C SER A 30 10.97 14.95 5.09
N GLY A 31 11.07 14.63 3.78
CA GLY A 31 12.34 14.59 3.05
C GLY A 31 13.20 13.35 3.35
N GLY A 32 12.59 12.27 3.84
CA GLY A 32 13.26 10.99 4.05
C GLY A 32 13.78 10.41 2.74
N LYS A 33 14.99 9.88 2.75
CA LYS A 33 15.55 9.12 1.63
C LYS A 33 15.31 7.64 1.86
N PHE A 34 14.74 6.97 0.87
CA PHE A 34 14.42 5.55 0.89
C PHE A 34 15.27 4.81 -0.12
N ALA A 35 15.69 3.61 0.24
CA ALA A 35 16.39 2.70 -0.65
C ALA A 35 15.94 1.26 -0.34
N ASN A 36 15.95 0.42 -1.36
CA ASN A 36 15.76 -1.01 -1.19
C ASN A 36 17.11 -1.68 -0.93
N ILE A 37 17.10 -2.72 -0.10
CA ILE A 37 18.23 -3.62 0.08
C ILE A 37 18.04 -4.76 -0.91
N ASP A 38 19.04 -5.03 -1.73
CA ASP A 38 19.01 -6.09 -2.76
C ASP A 38 19.30 -7.47 -2.14
N GLU A 39 18.54 -7.78 -1.10
CA GLU A 39 18.63 -9.05 -0.38
C GLU A 39 17.23 -9.53 0.03
N VAL A 40 17.03 -10.84 0.08
CA VAL A 40 15.78 -11.44 0.57
C VAL A 40 15.78 -11.46 2.10
N LEU A 41 15.26 -10.40 2.70
CA LEU A 41 15.20 -10.25 4.16
C LEU A 41 13.98 -10.91 4.80
N VAL A 42 12.89 -11.10 4.05
CA VAL A 42 11.63 -11.62 4.57
C VAL A 42 11.06 -12.67 3.63
N ARG A 43 10.69 -13.83 4.19
CA ARG A 43 9.92 -14.87 3.49
C ARG A 43 8.51 -14.90 4.03
N VAL A 44 7.52 -14.66 3.16
CA VAL A 44 6.10 -14.64 3.53
C VAL A 44 5.48 -15.99 3.20
N ARG A 45 4.84 -16.62 4.21
CA ARG A 45 4.06 -17.83 3.98
C ARG A 45 2.75 -17.48 3.30
N VAL A 46 2.52 -18.04 2.12
CA VAL A 46 1.30 -17.86 1.33
C VAL A 46 0.47 -19.14 1.45
N ASN A 47 -0.67 -19.06 2.13
CA ASN A 47 -1.68 -20.11 2.19
C ASN A 47 -2.90 -19.72 1.34
N LYS A 48 -3.89 -20.63 1.20
CA LYS A 48 -5.11 -20.38 0.41
C LYS A 48 -5.87 -19.13 0.87
N ASP A 49 -5.88 -18.85 2.18
CA ASP A 49 -6.60 -17.74 2.78
C ASP A 49 -5.87 -16.40 2.66
N PHE A 50 -4.58 -16.42 2.28
CA PHE A 50 -3.76 -15.21 2.14
C PHE A 50 -4.38 -14.20 1.17
N TYR A 51 -4.87 -14.67 0.03
CA TYR A 51 -5.51 -13.83 -0.97
C TYR A 51 -6.92 -13.43 -0.57
N LEU A 52 -7.70 -14.36 0.02
CA LEU A 52 -9.06 -14.08 0.49
C LEU A 52 -9.09 -12.97 1.54
N ARG A 53 -8.18 -12.98 2.50
CA ARG A 53 -8.07 -11.95 3.54
C ARG A 53 -7.68 -10.57 3.01
N ARG A 54 -7.13 -10.50 1.80
CA ARG A 54 -6.68 -9.27 1.16
C ARG A 54 -7.67 -8.71 0.14
N ASN A 55 -8.76 -9.43 -0.11
CA ASN A 55 -9.84 -9.03 -0.99
C ASN A 55 -11.04 -8.53 -0.15
N GLY A 56 -11.95 -7.85 -0.83
CA GLY A 56 -13.19 -7.39 -0.25
C GLY A 56 -13.37 -5.88 -0.34
N LEU A 57 -14.61 -5.46 -0.38
CA LEU A 57 -15.02 -4.09 -0.64
C LEU A 57 -14.42 -3.10 0.38
N SER A 58 -14.52 -3.41 1.67
CA SER A 58 -14.01 -2.52 2.74
C SER A 58 -12.51 -2.27 2.61
N LYS A 59 -11.73 -3.35 2.36
CA LYS A 59 -10.28 -3.22 2.21
C LYS A 59 -9.88 -2.51 0.91
N SER A 60 -10.57 -2.80 -0.18
CA SER A 60 -10.33 -2.17 -1.48
C SER A 60 -10.64 -0.66 -1.43
N LEU A 61 -11.70 -0.26 -0.73
CA LEU A 61 -12.03 1.14 -0.52
C LEU A 61 -10.97 1.86 0.34
N SER A 62 -10.48 1.22 1.39
CA SER A 62 -9.40 1.76 2.22
C SER A 62 -8.12 1.95 1.39
N ASP A 63 -7.70 0.94 0.62
CA ASP A 63 -6.53 1.01 -0.27
C ASP A 63 -6.69 2.14 -1.30
N LEU A 64 -7.89 2.28 -1.92
CA LEU A 64 -8.17 3.36 -2.87
C LEU A 64 -8.05 4.74 -2.21
N LYS A 65 -8.68 4.95 -1.05
CA LYS A 65 -8.61 6.22 -0.31
C LYS A 65 -7.17 6.59 0.02
N ASN A 66 -6.39 5.63 0.53
CA ASN A 66 -4.99 5.86 0.88
C ASN A 66 -4.14 6.18 -0.35
N ARG A 67 -4.36 5.51 -1.50
CA ARG A 67 -3.69 5.84 -2.75
C ARG A 67 -4.02 7.23 -3.26
N CYS A 68 -5.29 7.60 -3.25
CA CYS A 68 -5.71 8.95 -3.61
C CYS A 68 -5.08 10.01 -2.70
N LEU A 69 -4.98 9.72 -1.40
CA LEU A 69 -4.29 10.60 -0.45
C LEU A 69 -2.80 10.76 -0.80
N VAL A 70 -2.11 9.65 -1.07
CA VAL A 70 -0.68 9.65 -1.45
C VAL A 70 -0.47 10.44 -2.75
N ILE A 71 -1.28 10.16 -3.80
CA ILE A 71 -1.20 10.85 -5.09
C ILE A 71 -1.34 12.36 -4.90
N ARG A 72 -2.33 12.79 -4.12
CA ARG A 72 -2.58 14.21 -3.85
C ARG A 72 -1.48 14.84 -3.01
N LYS A 73 -1.03 14.20 -1.95
CA LYS A 73 -0.01 14.74 -1.04
C LYS A 73 1.37 14.85 -1.67
N LEU A 74 1.72 13.90 -2.53
CA LEU A 74 3.00 13.89 -3.25
C LEU A 74 2.91 14.58 -4.62
N ASN A 75 1.75 15.16 -4.95
CA ASN A 75 1.50 15.83 -6.24
C ASN A 75 1.88 14.98 -7.46
N LEU A 76 1.50 13.68 -7.42
CA LEU A 76 1.80 12.75 -8.50
C LEU A 76 0.87 12.96 -9.71
N SER A 77 1.30 12.50 -10.89
CA SER A 77 0.52 12.58 -12.12
C SER A 77 -0.86 11.94 -12.01
N TYR A 78 -1.84 12.50 -12.71
CA TYR A 78 -3.22 12.00 -12.79
C TYR A 78 -3.33 10.55 -13.29
N VAL A 79 -2.36 10.08 -14.06
CA VAL A 79 -2.29 8.66 -14.48
C VAL A 79 -2.30 7.70 -13.29
N ASN A 80 -1.76 8.12 -12.14
CA ASN A 80 -1.74 7.30 -10.93
C ASN A 80 -3.15 7.03 -10.37
N TYR A 81 -4.13 7.91 -10.61
CA TYR A 81 -5.53 7.63 -10.25
C TYR A 81 -6.12 6.50 -11.09
N ILE A 82 -5.76 6.40 -12.37
CA ILE A 82 -6.20 5.30 -13.24
C ILE A 82 -5.70 3.96 -12.67
N PHE A 83 -4.42 3.90 -12.28
CA PHE A 83 -3.87 2.70 -11.64
C PHE A 83 -4.53 2.39 -10.29
N ALA A 84 -4.84 3.41 -9.49
CA ALA A 84 -5.54 3.24 -8.22
C ALA A 84 -6.95 2.66 -8.43
N CYS A 85 -7.69 3.16 -9.42
CA CYS A 85 -9.02 2.65 -9.78
C CYS A 85 -8.97 1.24 -10.38
N ALA A 86 -8.03 0.96 -11.28
CA ALA A 86 -7.84 -0.38 -11.84
C ALA A 86 -7.55 -1.41 -10.75
N ARG A 87 -6.68 -1.05 -9.82
CA ARG A 87 -6.38 -1.89 -8.66
C ARG A 87 -7.61 -2.12 -7.78
N PHE A 88 -8.40 -1.08 -7.51
CA PHE A 88 -9.64 -1.19 -6.74
C PHE A 88 -10.59 -2.21 -7.38
N VAL A 89 -10.81 -2.13 -8.70
CA VAL A 89 -11.67 -3.07 -9.44
C VAL A 89 -11.16 -4.50 -9.31
N ILE A 90 -9.85 -4.72 -9.48
CA ILE A 90 -9.24 -6.05 -9.39
C ILE A 90 -9.45 -6.66 -7.98
N PHE A 91 -9.30 -5.88 -6.92
CA PHE A 91 -9.40 -6.39 -5.55
C PHE A 91 -10.82 -6.47 -4.99
N ILE A 92 -11.79 -5.85 -5.65
CA ILE A 92 -13.22 -6.01 -5.35
C ILE A 92 -13.72 -7.39 -5.81
N ILE A 93 -13.15 -7.93 -6.89
CA ILE A 93 -13.56 -9.21 -7.47
C ILE A 93 -12.96 -10.34 -6.63
N PRO A 94 -13.77 -11.16 -5.93
CA PRO A 94 -13.27 -12.20 -5.04
C PRO A 94 -12.85 -13.47 -5.81
N ILE A 95 -12.15 -13.30 -6.93
CA ILE A 95 -11.64 -14.41 -7.74
C ILE A 95 -10.16 -14.62 -7.40
N PRO A 96 -9.78 -15.70 -6.68
CA PRO A 96 -8.42 -15.93 -6.24
C PRO A 96 -7.38 -15.90 -7.37
N HIS A 97 -7.73 -16.44 -8.54
CA HIS A 97 -6.83 -16.48 -9.69
C HIS A 97 -6.53 -15.09 -10.26
N VAL A 98 -7.52 -14.19 -10.29
CA VAL A 98 -7.35 -12.80 -10.75
C VAL A 98 -6.42 -12.06 -9.78
N THR A 99 -6.62 -12.26 -8.50
CA THR A 99 -5.79 -11.64 -7.47
C THR A 99 -4.34 -12.18 -7.52
N GLN A 100 -4.16 -13.49 -7.70
CA GLN A 100 -2.84 -14.09 -7.86
C GLN A 100 -2.11 -13.53 -9.08
N PHE A 101 -2.81 -13.44 -10.22
CA PHE A 101 -2.27 -12.87 -11.44
C PHE A 101 -1.85 -11.41 -11.23
N ALA A 102 -2.72 -10.61 -10.63
CA ALA A 102 -2.43 -9.21 -10.32
C ALA A 102 -1.21 -9.05 -9.39
N TYR A 103 -1.08 -9.89 -8.36
CA TYR A 103 0.11 -9.90 -7.49
C TYR A 103 1.39 -10.27 -8.24
N LYS A 104 1.31 -11.11 -9.27
CA LYS A 104 2.48 -11.52 -10.05
C LYS A 104 2.96 -10.44 -11.02
N PHE A 105 2.05 -9.66 -11.60
CA PHE A 105 2.33 -8.72 -12.70
C PHE A 105 2.27 -7.24 -12.32
N LEU A 106 1.59 -6.87 -11.22
CA LEU A 106 1.41 -5.48 -10.78
C LEU A 106 2.23 -5.12 -9.53
N ARG A 107 3.16 -5.98 -9.16
CA ARG A 107 4.03 -5.73 -8.00
C ARG A 107 5.37 -5.15 -8.42
#